data_9627cb8e0ec0f87a841645f144cb1639
#
_entry.id   9627cb8e0ec0f87a841645f144cb1639
#
_cell.length_a   1.000
_cell.length_b   1.000
_cell.length_c   1.000
_cell.angle_alpha   90.00
_cell.angle_beta   90.00
_cell.angle_gamma   90.00
#
_symmetry.space_group_name_H-M   'P 1'
#
loop_
_entity.id
_entity.type
_entity.pdbx_description
1 polymer ?
#
loop_
_entity_poly.entity_id
_entity_poly.type
_entity_poly.pdbx_seq_one_letter_code
_entity_poly.pdbx_strand_id
1 'polypeptide(L)'
;VTANATSQRPNERKRSQRDRLIAGMVMAARRHGYAGANVSQVIAFAGVSRPTFYEYFSGKDDCFRTTHRELAQLLLEEIRQAVAAEPPERAVHAGIRRFLELAEEHPNAASFLADSTMAGGWGALDERDRMIDEIAEVIEQALAQSPPQALAPDVPIPVVLGAVRWLLAPVLRRGEHGLADLADELTNWVESYSCPYGKHRWHTLEPGPQLPPSPHESPITLHPPPPIPPGRSKLSKGEIFRNQRERIVYATAKVAAAKGYTVATIADITAAANVDRGVFYRHFSDKQQAFLAVHELCIQQIMAVTASAFFSASTWPERSWEAMHACTEFQAHHSLVTHIALIESHAVGASAIQRIDDSRTAFTIFFQEGNHYRDRPASRTEMEATLGAIFEIFYRQARHGASKQMARFTSHGVYLMLAPFLGPAAANKFIDAKPRVAPQQG
;
A
#
# COMPACT_ATOMS: atom_id res chain seq x y z
N VAL A 1 34.72 -0.74 50.00
CA VAL A 1 33.43 -1.28 49.55
C VAL A 1 33.46 -1.32 48.02
N THR A 2 33.77 -2.47 47.47
CA THR A 2 33.97 -2.74 46.06
C THR A 2 32.63 -2.96 45.35
N ALA A 3 32.43 -2.23 44.26
CA ALA A 3 31.29 -2.37 43.36
C ALA A 3 31.31 -3.76 42.69
N ASN A 4 30.22 -4.48 42.87
CA ASN A 4 29.92 -5.71 42.16
C ASN A 4 29.55 -5.37 40.67
N ALA A 5 30.53 -5.43 39.79
CA ALA A 5 30.26 -5.48 38.36
C ALA A 5 29.74 -6.89 38.01
N THR A 6 28.43 -7.04 37.93
CA THR A 6 27.75 -8.27 37.52
C THR A 6 28.23 -8.65 36.11
N SER A 7 29.07 -9.69 36.03
CA SER A 7 29.49 -10.27 34.75
C SER A 7 28.26 -10.92 34.12
N GLN A 8 27.58 -10.19 33.26
CA GLN A 8 26.57 -10.79 32.38
C GLN A 8 27.21 -11.93 31.59
N ARG A 9 26.56 -13.10 31.58
CA ARG A 9 27.05 -14.27 30.83
C ARG A 9 27.26 -13.87 29.36
N PRO A 10 28.30 -14.40 28.67
CA PRO A 10 28.60 -14.00 27.29
C PRO A 10 27.42 -14.07 26.32
N ASN A 11 26.48 -15.02 26.50
CA ASN A 11 25.27 -15.14 25.72
C ASN A 11 24.24 -14.04 26.00
N GLU A 12 24.09 -13.60 27.25
CA GLU A 12 23.19 -12.48 27.62
C GLU A 12 23.69 -11.15 27.05
N ARG A 13 25.02 -10.93 27.08
CA ARG A 13 25.64 -9.73 26.50
C ARG A 13 25.47 -9.71 24.96
N LYS A 14 25.63 -10.84 24.29
CA LYS A 14 25.43 -10.96 22.83
C LYS A 14 23.97 -10.71 22.47
N ARG A 15 23.03 -11.30 23.19
CA ARG A 15 21.59 -11.08 22.98
C ARG A 15 21.24 -9.60 23.15
N SER A 16 21.69 -8.97 24.21
CA SER A 16 21.50 -7.53 24.46
C SER A 16 22.09 -6.64 23.36
N GLN A 17 23.24 -6.99 22.77
CA GLN A 17 23.83 -6.21 21.66
C GLN A 17 23.02 -6.36 20.37
N ARG A 18 22.51 -7.54 20.08
CA ARG A 18 21.65 -7.81 18.94
C ARG A 18 20.31 -7.07 19.05
N ASP A 19 19.66 -7.10 20.21
CA ASP A 19 18.42 -6.37 20.47
C ASP A 19 18.59 -4.87 20.30
N ARG A 20 19.74 -4.31 20.75
CA ARG A 20 20.10 -2.91 20.55
C ARG A 20 20.30 -2.56 19.07
N LEU A 21 20.87 -3.46 18.27
CA LEU A 21 21.00 -3.28 16.81
C LEU A 21 19.63 -3.29 16.11
N ILE A 22 18.71 -4.15 16.52
CA ILE A 22 17.34 -4.17 16.06
C ILE A 22 16.63 -2.85 16.37
N ALA A 23 16.69 -2.39 17.63
CA ALA A 23 16.16 -1.09 18.01
C ALA A 23 16.83 0.06 17.25
N GLY A 24 18.14 -0.01 17.03
CA GLY A 24 18.90 0.95 16.22
C GLY A 24 18.46 1.00 14.77
N MET A 25 18.11 -0.14 14.17
CA MET A 25 17.57 -0.21 12.81
C MET A 25 16.18 0.43 12.72
N VAL A 26 15.30 0.17 13.70
CA VAL A 26 13.97 0.81 13.78
C VAL A 26 14.12 2.33 13.84
N MET A 27 15.00 2.85 14.68
CA MET A 27 15.23 4.29 14.83
C MET A 27 15.87 4.92 13.58
N ALA A 28 16.81 4.22 12.93
CA ALA A 28 17.44 4.69 11.70
C ALA A 28 16.43 4.77 10.56
N ALA A 29 15.61 3.72 10.39
CA ALA A 29 14.58 3.67 9.37
C ALA A 29 13.49 4.73 9.57
N ARG A 30 13.04 4.94 10.82
CA ARG A 30 12.07 5.99 11.15
C ARG A 30 12.59 7.38 10.82
N ARG A 31 13.85 7.68 11.20
CA ARG A 31 14.41 9.03 11.07
C ARG A 31 14.83 9.39 9.65
N HIS A 32 15.32 8.42 8.90
CA HIS A 32 15.94 8.64 7.59
C HIS A 32 15.22 7.93 6.43
N GLY A 33 14.17 7.17 6.71
CA GLY A 33 13.59 6.21 5.78
C GLY A 33 14.56 5.05 5.48
N TYR A 34 14.06 3.97 4.88
CA TYR A 34 14.93 2.84 4.50
C TYR A 34 16.08 3.26 3.58
N ALA A 35 15.80 4.07 2.55
CA ALA A 35 16.80 4.50 1.57
C ALA A 35 17.92 5.34 2.19
N GLY A 36 17.58 6.24 3.11
CA GLY A 36 18.52 7.12 3.80
C GLY A 36 19.24 6.46 4.97
N ALA A 37 18.70 5.37 5.53
CA ALA A 37 19.35 4.65 6.63
C ALA A 37 20.63 3.93 6.15
N ASN A 38 21.66 3.92 6.99
CA ASN A 38 22.92 3.23 6.73
C ASN A 38 23.49 2.60 8.03
N VAL A 39 24.47 1.72 7.88
CA VAL A 39 25.09 1.00 9.01
C VAL A 39 25.63 1.96 10.07
N SER A 40 26.21 3.10 9.68
CA SER A 40 26.76 4.07 10.63
C SER A 40 25.69 4.68 11.55
N GLN A 41 24.50 4.92 10.99
CA GLN A 41 23.36 5.41 11.79
C GLN A 41 22.79 4.31 12.70
N VAL A 42 22.67 3.08 12.20
CA VAL A 42 22.22 1.95 13.02
C VAL A 42 23.12 1.73 14.22
N ILE A 43 24.44 1.68 14.04
CA ILE A 43 25.39 1.51 15.14
C ILE A 43 25.41 2.71 16.10
N ALA A 44 25.20 3.93 15.59
CA ALA A 44 25.10 5.12 16.44
C ALA A 44 23.87 5.05 17.36
N PHE A 45 22.69 4.67 16.84
CA PHE A 45 21.49 4.46 17.65
C PHE A 45 21.63 3.27 18.61
N ALA A 46 22.26 2.19 18.18
CA ALA A 46 22.48 1.00 18.99
C ALA A 46 23.57 1.18 20.07
N GLY A 47 24.45 2.17 19.93
CA GLY A 47 25.61 2.37 20.79
C GLY A 47 26.56 1.18 20.78
N VAL A 48 26.82 0.59 19.59
CA VAL A 48 27.74 -0.53 19.40
C VAL A 48 28.81 -0.18 18.38
N SER A 49 29.88 -0.98 18.33
CA SER A 49 30.94 -0.78 17.36
C SER A 49 30.58 -1.35 15.99
N ARG A 50 31.27 -0.89 14.93
CA ARG A 50 31.10 -1.40 13.58
C ARG A 50 31.46 -2.89 13.44
N PRO A 51 32.55 -3.40 14.02
CA PRO A 51 32.82 -4.84 14.07
C PRO A 51 31.66 -5.62 14.69
N THR A 52 31.12 -5.14 15.82
CA THR A 52 29.98 -5.78 16.48
C THR A 52 28.76 -5.87 15.56
N PHE A 53 28.49 -4.87 14.72
CA PHE A 53 27.40 -4.96 13.74
C PHE A 53 27.61 -6.13 12.78
N TYR A 54 28.81 -6.27 12.24
CA TYR A 54 29.13 -7.32 11.27
C TYR A 54 29.27 -8.72 11.88
N GLU A 55 29.31 -8.85 13.21
CA GLU A 55 29.17 -10.15 13.89
C GLU A 55 27.75 -10.70 13.80
N TYR A 56 26.71 -9.83 13.63
CA TYR A 56 25.30 -10.21 13.60
C TYR A 56 24.66 -10.11 12.24
N PHE A 57 25.09 -9.17 11.41
CA PHE A 57 24.45 -8.83 10.14
C PHE A 57 25.47 -8.64 9.02
N SER A 58 25.20 -9.20 7.86
CA SER A 58 26.03 -9.05 6.67
C SER A 58 25.98 -7.64 6.06
N GLY A 59 24.94 -6.86 6.38
CA GLY A 59 24.73 -5.51 5.89
C GLY A 59 23.41 -4.90 6.32
N LYS A 60 23.12 -3.71 5.81
CA LYS A 60 21.90 -2.96 6.15
C LYS A 60 20.64 -3.77 5.82
N ASP A 61 20.59 -4.39 4.65
CA ASP A 61 19.40 -5.10 4.16
C ASP A 61 19.10 -6.36 4.98
N ASP A 62 20.15 -7.07 5.39
CA ASP A 62 20.05 -8.22 6.28
C ASP A 62 19.54 -7.81 7.68
N CYS A 63 20.12 -6.74 8.24
CA CYS A 63 19.65 -6.17 9.51
C CYS A 63 18.18 -5.73 9.41
N PHE A 64 17.79 -5.05 8.33
CA PHE A 64 16.42 -4.58 8.13
C PHE A 64 15.41 -5.73 8.05
N ARG A 65 15.68 -6.74 7.21
CA ARG A 65 14.79 -7.90 7.07
C ARG A 65 14.70 -8.72 8.36
N THR A 66 15.81 -8.89 9.04
CA THR A 66 15.84 -9.59 10.34
C THR A 66 15.02 -8.82 11.38
N THR A 67 15.19 -7.48 11.45
CA THR A 67 14.37 -6.62 12.33
C THR A 67 12.89 -6.76 12.02
N HIS A 68 12.52 -6.73 10.73
CA HIS A 68 11.12 -6.91 10.32
C HIS A 68 10.57 -8.26 10.79
N ARG A 69 11.29 -9.35 10.52
CA ARG A 69 10.86 -10.70 10.88
C ARG A 69 10.65 -10.87 12.38
N GLU A 70 11.55 -10.35 13.20
CA GLU A 70 11.41 -10.44 14.65
C GLU A 70 10.24 -9.64 15.19
N LEU A 71 10.05 -8.41 14.71
CA LEU A 71 8.90 -7.60 15.09
C LEU A 71 7.58 -8.21 14.61
N ALA A 72 7.57 -8.78 13.40
CA ALA A 72 6.42 -9.48 12.86
C ALA A 72 6.05 -10.73 13.68
N GLN A 73 7.05 -11.49 14.15
CA GLN A 73 6.81 -12.65 15.02
C GLN A 73 6.25 -12.26 16.39
N LEU A 74 6.76 -11.17 16.99
CA LEU A 74 6.20 -10.64 18.23
C LEU A 74 4.74 -10.20 18.05
N LEU A 75 4.46 -9.46 16.99
CA LEU A 75 3.10 -9.02 16.63
C LEU A 75 2.17 -10.22 16.41
N LEU A 76 2.62 -11.23 15.66
CA LEU A 76 1.84 -12.44 15.39
C LEU A 76 1.46 -13.17 16.68
N GLU A 77 2.39 -13.31 17.61
CA GLU A 77 2.13 -13.98 18.90
C GLU A 77 1.12 -13.20 19.75
N GLU A 78 1.24 -11.88 19.82
CA GLU A 78 0.30 -11.01 20.53
C GLU A 78 -1.12 -11.08 19.92
N ILE A 79 -1.22 -11.08 18.60
CA ILE A 79 -2.51 -11.23 17.91
C ILE A 79 -3.08 -12.64 18.15
N ARG A 80 -2.26 -13.68 18.11
CA ARG A 80 -2.70 -15.07 18.38
C ARG A 80 -3.30 -15.19 19.76
N GLN A 81 -2.67 -14.60 20.77
CA GLN A 81 -3.16 -14.62 22.16
C GLN A 81 -4.48 -13.85 22.28
N ALA A 82 -4.57 -12.67 21.67
CA ALA A 82 -5.79 -11.86 21.69
C ALA A 82 -6.96 -12.56 20.99
N VAL A 83 -6.71 -13.19 19.83
CA VAL A 83 -7.73 -13.96 19.09
C VAL A 83 -8.17 -15.19 19.88
N ALA A 84 -7.25 -15.90 20.54
CA ALA A 84 -7.59 -17.08 21.34
C ALA A 84 -8.38 -16.76 22.63
N ALA A 85 -8.33 -15.52 23.11
CA ALA A 85 -9.04 -15.06 24.29
C ALA A 85 -10.50 -14.64 24.04
N GLU A 86 -10.90 -14.52 22.78
CA GLU A 86 -12.24 -14.05 22.36
C GLU A 86 -13.01 -15.16 21.63
N PRO A 87 -14.35 -15.08 21.56
CA PRO A 87 -15.13 -15.98 20.70
C PRO A 87 -14.70 -15.91 19.23
N PRO A 88 -14.75 -17.05 18.49
CA PRO A 88 -14.28 -17.13 17.11
C PRO A 88 -14.82 -16.04 16.17
N GLU A 89 -16.08 -15.68 16.28
CA GLU A 89 -16.73 -14.64 15.48
C GLU A 89 -16.18 -13.23 15.73
N ARG A 90 -15.47 -13.02 16.85
CA ARG A 90 -14.81 -11.76 17.19
C ARG A 90 -13.33 -11.73 16.85
N ALA A 91 -12.80 -12.74 16.19
CA ALA A 91 -11.38 -12.87 15.89
C ALA A 91 -10.81 -11.65 15.15
N VAL A 92 -11.53 -11.11 14.16
CA VAL A 92 -11.10 -9.90 13.41
C VAL A 92 -11.02 -8.68 14.33
N HIS A 93 -12.06 -8.49 15.15
CA HIS A 93 -12.08 -7.39 16.12
C HIS A 93 -10.93 -7.49 17.12
N ALA A 94 -10.72 -8.69 17.68
CA ALA A 94 -9.64 -8.94 18.63
C ALA A 94 -8.25 -8.63 18.01
N GLY A 95 -8.04 -9.07 16.77
CA GLY A 95 -6.80 -8.81 16.03
C GLY A 95 -6.56 -7.32 15.75
N ILE A 96 -7.57 -6.59 15.27
CA ILE A 96 -7.49 -5.15 15.01
C ILE A 96 -7.22 -4.39 16.31
N ARG A 97 -7.99 -4.65 17.35
CA ARG A 97 -7.84 -3.98 18.65
C ARG A 97 -6.44 -4.18 19.21
N ARG A 98 -5.95 -5.44 19.25
CA ARG A 98 -4.60 -5.72 19.78
C ARG A 98 -3.51 -5.05 18.96
N PHE A 99 -3.64 -5.03 17.64
CA PHE A 99 -2.70 -4.33 16.78
C PHE A 99 -2.65 -2.81 17.07
N LEU A 100 -3.80 -2.17 17.28
CA LEU A 100 -3.87 -0.74 17.59
C LEU A 100 -3.31 -0.42 18.98
N GLU A 101 -3.59 -1.27 19.99
CA GLU A 101 -3.00 -1.17 21.33
C GLU A 101 -1.46 -1.24 21.25
N LEU A 102 -0.92 -2.24 20.55
CA LEU A 102 0.52 -2.39 20.34
C LEU A 102 1.13 -1.22 19.56
N ALA A 103 0.39 -0.68 18.61
CA ALA A 103 0.83 0.49 17.85
C ALA A 103 0.92 1.75 18.72
N GLU A 104 0.07 1.88 19.73
CA GLU A 104 0.10 2.96 20.70
C GLU A 104 1.21 2.75 21.77
N GLU A 105 1.38 1.52 22.24
CA GLU A 105 2.44 1.13 23.17
C GLU A 105 3.85 1.24 22.53
N HIS A 106 3.96 0.86 21.24
CA HIS A 106 5.23 0.74 20.51
C HIS A 106 5.22 1.47 19.15
N PRO A 107 4.99 2.80 19.10
CA PRO A 107 4.75 3.53 17.85
C PRO A 107 5.93 3.46 16.86
N ASN A 108 7.15 3.31 17.33
CA ASN A 108 8.33 3.16 16.47
C ASN A 108 8.35 1.82 15.74
N ALA A 109 8.02 0.72 16.44
CA ALA A 109 7.94 -0.61 15.86
C ALA A 109 6.75 -0.71 14.90
N ALA A 110 5.60 -0.18 15.28
CA ALA A 110 4.42 -0.13 14.43
C ALA A 110 4.68 0.67 13.14
N SER A 111 5.29 1.85 13.24
CA SER A 111 5.68 2.64 12.07
C SER A 111 6.69 1.90 11.18
N PHE A 112 7.63 1.16 11.76
CA PHE A 112 8.58 0.35 11.01
C PHE A 112 7.86 -0.74 10.19
N LEU A 113 6.94 -1.49 10.81
CA LEU A 113 6.18 -2.55 10.14
C LEU A 113 5.18 -2.00 9.11
N ALA A 114 4.47 -0.90 9.42
CA ALA A 114 3.42 -0.36 8.57
C ALA A 114 3.95 0.46 7.39
N ASP A 115 5.06 1.17 7.54
CA ASP A 115 5.53 2.18 6.60
C ASP A 115 6.91 1.89 6.02
N SER A 116 7.94 1.70 6.89
CA SER A 116 9.31 1.57 6.42
C SER A 116 9.54 0.35 5.53
N THR A 117 8.76 -0.71 5.74
CA THR A 117 8.83 -1.95 4.95
C THR A 117 8.44 -1.73 3.49
N MET A 118 7.46 -0.87 3.23
CA MET A 118 7.04 -0.55 1.86
C MET A 118 8.15 0.10 1.04
N ALA A 119 9.08 0.79 1.69
CA ALA A 119 10.24 1.44 1.07
C ALA A 119 11.46 0.51 0.95
N GLY A 120 11.41 -0.68 1.53
CA GLY A 120 12.56 -1.57 1.72
C GLY A 120 12.96 -2.42 0.49
N GLY A 121 12.31 -2.21 -0.67
CA GLY A 121 12.55 -3.00 -1.88
C GLY A 121 11.92 -4.41 -1.81
N TRP A 122 12.15 -5.21 -2.85
CA TRP A 122 11.43 -6.48 -3.06
C TRP A 122 11.50 -7.45 -1.87
N GLY A 123 12.67 -7.63 -1.27
CA GLY A 123 12.82 -8.55 -0.14
C GLY A 123 12.09 -8.11 1.14
N ALA A 124 11.94 -6.80 1.36
CA ALA A 124 11.16 -6.29 2.48
C ALA A 124 9.66 -6.43 2.22
N LEU A 125 9.23 -6.25 0.97
CA LEU A 125 7.85 -6.50 0.58
C LEU A 125 7.46 -7.97 0.73
N ASP A 126 8.38 -8.92 0.44
CA ASP A 126 8.16 -10.34 0.70
C ASP A 126 7.95 -10.65 2.20
N GLU A 127 8.74 -10.03 3.07
CA GLU A 127 8.57 -10.18 4.52
C GLU A 127 7.23 -9.56 5.00
N ARG A 128 6.83 -8.42 4.43
CA ARG A 128 5.54 -7.78 4.71
C ARG A 128 4.38 -8.68 4.30
N ASP A 129 4.41 -9.22 3.08
CA ASP A 129 3.33 -10.06 2.55
C ASP A 129 3.21 -11.32 3.39
N ARG A 130 4.32 -11.96 3.76
CA ARG A 130 4.35 -13.10 4.67
C ARG A 130 3.72 -12.79 6.03
N MET A 131 4.09 -11.67 6.66
CA MET A 131 3.51 -11.25 7.95
C MET A 131 1.99 -11.12 7.86
N ILE A 132 1.48 -10.49 6.81
CA ILE A 132 0.04 -10.31 6.62
C ILE A 132 -0.64 -11.68 6.43
N ASP A 133 -0.06 -12.57 5.65
CA ASP A 133 -0.63 -13.90 5.39
C ASP A 133 -0.62 -14.76 6.66
N GLU A 134 0.44 -14.72 7.46
CA GLU A 134 0.52 -15.43 8.76
C GLU A 134 -0.51 -14.91 9.80
N ILE A 135 -0.71 -13.59 9.87
CA ILE A 135 -1.75 -13.00 10.73
C ILE A 135 -3.15 -13.36 10.22
N ALA A 136 -3.36 -13.30 8.91
CA ALA A 136 -4.62 -13.67 8.30
C ALA A 136 -4.97 -15.13 8.59
N GLU A 137 -4.01 -16.04 8.48
CA GLU A 137 -4.22 -17.47 8.79
C GLU A 137 -4.69 -17.69 10.23
N VAL A 138 -4.12 -16.98 11.21
CA VAL A 138 -4.56 -17.07 12.61
C VAL A 138 -6.01 -16.66 12.77
N ILE A 139 -6.41 -15.55 12.15
CA ILE A 139 -7.77 -15.02 12.23
C ILE A 139 -8.75 -15.94 11.48
N GLU A 140 -8.40 -16.40 10.28
CA GLU A 140 -9.24 -17.29 9.46
C GLU A 140 -9.45 -18.64 10.11
N GLN A 141 -8.42 -19.22 10.76
CA GLN A 141 -8.53 -20.46 11.53
C GLN A 141 -9.48 -20.31 12.72
N ALA A 142 -9.49 -19.15 13.39
CA ALA A 142 -10.45 -18.88 14.45
C ALA A 142 -11.87 -18.74 13.90
N LEU A 143 -12.06 -17.93 12.84
CA LEU A 143 -13.36 -17.74 12.19
C LEU A 143 -13.97 -19.06 11.68
N ALA A 144 -13.15 -19.98 11.18
CA ALA A 144 -13.61 -21.29 10.73
C ALA A 144 -14.25 -22.15 11.85
N GLN A 145 -14.04 -21.79 13.11
CA GLN A 145 -14.67 -22.44 14.27
C GLN A 145 -16.00 -21.79 14.68
N SER A 146 -16.39 -20.69 14.01
CA SER A 146 -17.64 -19.98 14.29
C SER A 146 -18.85 -20.82 13.93
N PRO A 147 -19.97 -20.71 14.69
CA PRO A 147 -21.22 -21.35 14.33
C PRO A 147 -21.68 -20.92 12.92
N PRO A 148 -22.35 -21.80 12.14
CA PRO A 148 -22.76 -21.47 10.76
C PRO A 148 -23.68 -20.24 10.64
N GLN A 149 -24.36 -19.85 11.74
CA GLN A 149 -25.24 -18.69 11.80
C GLN A 149 -24.52 -17.41 12.24
N ALA A 150 -23.29 -17.53 12.75
CA ALA A 150 -22.50 -16.37 13.16
C ALA A 150 -22.22 -15.47 11.96
N LEU A 151 -22.23 -14.16 12.20
CA LEU A 151 -21.85 -13.18 11.22
C LEU A 151 -20.32 -13.07 11.20
N ALA A 152 -19.75 -13.14 10.02
CA ALA A 152 -18.33 -12.90 9.81
C ALA A 152 -18.14 -12.06 8.54
N PRO A 153 -17.03 -11.28 8.44
CA PRO A 153 -16.80 -10.44 7.26
C PRO A 153 -16.62 -11.31 6.00
N ASP A 154 -17.30 -10.93 4.93
CA ASP A 154 -17.14 -11.51 3.59
C ASP A 154 -16.06 -10.77 2.77
N VAL A 155 -14.97 -10.39 3.42
CA VAL A 155 -13.79 -9.76 2.81
C VAL A 155 -12.57 -10.53 3.27
N PRO A 156 -11.64 -10.91 2.36
CA PRO A 156 -10.43 -11.62 2.76
C PRO A 156 -9.64 -10.87 3.83
N ILE A 157 -9.24 -11.58 4.86
CA ILE A 157 -8.52 -10.98 6.00
C ILE A 157 -7.24 -10.25 5.54
N PRO A 158 -6.45 -10.72 4.56
CA PRO A 158 -5.33 -9.95 4.03
C PRO A 158 -5.71 -8.57 3.48
N VAL A 159 -6.92 -8.42 2.92
CA VAL A 159 -7.43 -7.13 2.42
C VAL A 159 -7.80 -6.21 3.58
N VAL A 160 -8.43 -6.75 4.63
CA VAL A 160 -8.72 -6.03 5.88
C VAL A 160 -7.44 -5.52 6.52
N LEU A 161 -6.44 -6.39 6.69
CA LEU A 161 -5.15 -6.03 7.29
C LEU A 161 -4.40 -4.98 6.45
N GLY A 162 -4.48 -5.09 5.12
CA GLY A 162 -3.95 -4.10 4.20
C GLY A 162 -4.61 -2.73 4.36
N ALA A 163 -5.94 -2.69 4.52
CA ALA A 163 -6.69 -1.47 4.77
C ALA A 163 -6.32 -0.81 6.11
N VAL A 164 -6.22 -1.60 7.18
CA VAL A 164 -5.77 -1.14 8.50
C VAL A 164 -4.37 -0.54 8.43
N ARG A 165 -3.43 -1.24 7.80
CA ARG A 165 -2.07 -0.72 7.57
C ARG A 165 -2.08 0.60 6.80
N TRP A 166 -2.87 0.64 5.74
CA TRP A 166 -2.98 1.81 4.88
C TRP A 166 -3.43 3.06 5.66
N LEU A 167 -4.43 2.90 6.50
CA LEU A 167 -4.95 3.98 7.34
C LEU A 167 -3.96 4.39 8.44
N LEU A 168 -3.28 3.42 9.06
CA LEU A 168 -2.39 3.68 10.20
C LEU A 168 -1.04 4.27 9.81
N ALA A 169 -0.49 3.95 8.63
CA ALA A 169 0.82 4.42 8.24
C ALA A 169 0.94 5.98 8.28
N PRO A 170 -0.01 6.77 7.74
CA PRO A 170 0.00 8.22 7.88
C PRO A 170 -0.14 8.70 9.32
N VAL A 171 -1.02 8.07 10.12
CA VAL A 171 -1.28 8.43 11.53
C VAL A 171 0.00 8.27 12.36
N LEU A 172 0.67 7.12 12.23
CA LEU A 172 1.92 6.81 12.91
C LEU A 172 3.08 7.75 12.49
N ARG A 173 3.13 8.14 11.22
CA ARG A 173 4.15 9.11 10.74
C ARG A 173 3.96 10.48 11.38
N ARG A 174 2.71 10.94 11.54
CA ARG A 174 2.40 12.22 12.18
C ARG A 174 2.55 12.19 13.69
N GLY A 175 2.73 10.99 14.29
CA GLY A 175 2.83 10.81 15.73
C GLY A 175 1.51 11.11 16.45
N GLU A 176 0.39 10.87 15.79
CA GLU A 176 -0.93 11.00 16.38
C GLU A 176 -1.17 9.91 17.44
N HIS A 177 -1.95 10.23 18.45
CA HIS A 177 -2.31 9.38 19.58
C HIS A 177 -3.82 9.11 19.57
N GLY A 178 -4.29 8.20 20.42
CA GLY A 178 -5.72 7.88 20.52
C GLY A 178 -6.16 6.86 19.47
N LEU A 179 -5.28 5.89 19.17
CA LEU A 179 -5.58 4.81 18.22
C LEU A 179 -6.72 3.91 18.69
N ALA A 180 -7.03 3.90 20.00
CA ALA A 180 -8.14 3.13 20.55
C ALA A 180 -9.49 3.51 19.91
N ASP A 181 -9.71 4.80 19.64
CA ASP A 181 -10.94 5.28 19.00
C ASP A 181 -11.11 4.74 17.57
N LEU A 182 -9.99 4.49 16.87
CA LEU A 182 -9.99 3.88 15.54
C LEU A 182 -10.41 2.41 15.57
N ALA A 183 -10.23 1.71 16.71
CA ALA A 183 -10.59 0.30 16.83
C ALA A 183 -12.09 0.08 16.61
N ASP A 184 -12.91 0.90 17.22
CA ASP A 184 -14.38 0.80 17.09
C ASP A 184 -14.84 1.18 15.67
N GLU A 185 -14.27 2.25 15.08
CA GLU A 185 -14.60 2.64 13.70
C GLU A 185 -14.19 1.56 12.69
N LEU A 186 -12.99 0.99 12.82
CA LEU A 186 -12.52 -0.09 11.95
C LEU A 186 -13.31 -1.38 12.14
N THR A 187 -13.72 -1.68 13.38
CA THR A 187 -14.59 -2.82 13.66
C THR A 187 -15.94 -2.64 12.97
N ASN A 188 -16.59 -1.48 13.14
CA ASN A 188 -17.85 -1.16 12.48
C ASN A 188 -17.74 -1.23 10.95
N TRP A 189 -16.60 -0.75 10.40
CA TRP A 189 -16.32 -0.88 8.97
C TRP A 189 -16.22 -2.33 8.53
N VAL A 190 -15.48 -3.19 9.24
CA VAL A 190 -15.37 -4.63 8.92
C VAL A 190 -16.73 -5.32 9.07
N GLU A 191 -17.49 -5.00 10.12
CA GLU A 191 -18.82 -5.57 10.35
C GLU A 191 -19.83 -5.21 9.25
N SER A 192 -19.63 -4.08 8.55
CA SER A 192 -20.47 -3.70 7.40
C SER A 192 -20.43 -4.68 6.22
N TYR A 193 -19.42 -5.55 6.18
CA TYR A 193 -19.28 -6.64 5.22
C TYR A 193 -19.78 -8.00 5.76
N SER A 194 -20.32 -8.04 6.99
CA SER A 194 -20.64 -9.31 7.64
C SER A 194 -21.89 -9.96 7.05
N CYS A 195 -21.79 -11.26 6.83
CA CYS A 195 -22.88 -12.12 6.43
C CYS A 195 -22.76 -13.47 7.16
N PRO A 196 -23.83 -14.31 7.20
CA PRO A 196 -23.73 -15.65 7.77
C PRO A 196 -22.60 -16.45 7.12
N TYR A 197 -21.74 -17.08 7.92
CA TYR A 197 -20.50 -17.74 7.49
C TYR A 197 -20.71 -18.70 6.29
N GLY A 198 -21.77 -19.48 6.28
CA GLY A 198 -22.09 -20.40 5.17
C GLY A 198 -22.56 -19.71 3.87
N LYS A 199 -22.71 -18.39 3.86
CA LYS A 199 -23.16 -17.58 2.71
C LYS A 199 -22.10 -16.65 2.15
N HIS A 200 -20.86 -16.78 2.65
CA HIS A 200 -19.73 -16.01 2.11
C HIS A 200 -19.53 -16.33 0.64
N ARG A 201 -19.36 -15.30 -0.18
CA ARG A 201 -19.11 -15.39 -1.62
C ARG A 201 -17.67 -15.06 -1.99
N TRP A 202 -16.98 -14.41 -1.10
CA TRP A 202 -15.64 -13.89 -1.32
C TRP A 202 -14.65 -14.49 -0.33
N HIS A 203 -14.28 -15.73 -0.54
CA HIS A 203 -13.37 -16.45 0.35
C HIS A 203 -11.89 -16.29 -0.05
N THR A 204 -11.63 -15.93 -1.32
CA THR A 204 -10.29 -15.80 -1.88
C THR A 204 -10.24 -14.61 -2.85
N LEU A 205 -9.04 -14.06 -3.08
CA LEU A 205 -8.80 -13.03 -4.09
C LEU A 205 -8.70 -13.66 -5.50
N GLU A 206 -9.67 -14.45 -5.87
CA GLU A 206 -9.73 -15.03 -7.21
C GLU A 206 -10.22 -14.00 -8.24
N PRO A 207 -9.64 -14.01 -9.44
CA PRO A 207 -10.10 -13.14 -10.50
C PRO A 207 -11.55 -13.42 -10.87
N GLY A 208 -12.36 -12.37 -10.92
CA GLY A 208 -13.75 -12.45 -11.37
C GLY A 208 -13.89 -12.78 -12.86
N PRO A 209 -15.12 -12.83 -13.38
CA PRO A 209 -15.38 -13.02 -14.80
C PRO A 209 -14.81 -11.87 -15.62
N GLN A 210 -14.47 -12.15 -16.89
CA GLN A 210 -14.07 -11.10 -17.81
C GLN A 210 -15.27 -10.20 -18.14
N LEU A 211 -15.03 -8.89 -18.11
CA LEU A 211 -16.01 -7.87 -18.48
C LEU A 211 -15.74 -7.36 -19.90
N PRO A 212 -16.73 -6.77 -20.58
CA PRO A 212 -16.48 -6.06 -21.83
C PRO A 212 -15.54 -4.87 -21.56
N PRO A 213 -14.73 -4.45 -22.57
CA PRO A 213 -13.84 -3.30 -22.41
C PRO A 213 -14.58 -2.04 -21.97
N SER A 214 -13.97 -1.24 -21.09
CA SER A 214 -14.51 0.06 -20.71
C SER A 214 -14.40 1.05 -21.88
N PRO A 215 -15.44 1.84 -22.18
CA PRO A 215 -15.37 2.87 -23.21
C PRO A 215 -14.61 4.13 -22.76
N HIS A 216 -14.18 4.20 -21.51
CA HIS A 216 -13.54 5.39 -20.93
C HIS A 216 -12.03 5.31 -21.08
N GLU A 217 -11.43 6.37 -21.64
CA GLU A 217 -9.99 6.53 -21.79
C GLU A 217 -9.47 7.74 -21.03
N SER A 218 -8.21 7.71 -20.60
CA SER A 218 -7.58 8.86 -20.00
C SER A 218 -7.13 9.84 -21.09
N PRO A 219 -7.50 11.12 -20.99
CA PRO A 219 -7.01 12.15 -21.91
C PRO A 219 -5.51 12.48 -21.68
N ILE A 220 -4.95 12.00 -20.58
CA ILE A 220 -3.56 12.21 -20.19
C ILE A 220 -2.82 10.89 -20.38
N THR A 221 -1.66 10.90 -21.00
CA THR A 221 -0.88 9.69 -21.25
C THR A 221 0.57 9.85 -20.84
N LEU A 222 1.16 8.78 -20.29
CA LEU A 222 2.58 8.70 -19.97
C LEU A 222 3.31 8.00 -21.13
N HIS A 223 3.78 8.78 -22.09
CA HIS A 223 4.61 8.30 -23.20
C HIS A 223 5.73 9.29 -23.50
N PRO A 224 6.84 8.85 -24.09
CA PRO A 224 7.92 9.76 -24.43
C PRO A 224 7.49 10.63 -25.61
N PRO A 225 7.71 11.95 -25.56
CA PRO A 225 7.55 12.77 -26.73
C PRO A 225 8.62 12.41 -27.77
N PRO A 226 8.38 12.70 -29.06
CA PRO A 226 9.37 12.45 -30.10
C PRO A 226 10.68 13.18 -29.78
N PRO A 227 11.85 12.57 -30.09
CA PRO A 227 13.12 13.20 -29.86
C PRO A 227 13.24 14.48 -30.70
N ILE A 228 13.86 15.51 -30.11
CA ILE A 228 14.17 16.76 -30.84
C ILE A 228 15.29 16.45 -31.84
N PRO A 229 15.09 16.69 -33.16
CA PRO A 229 16.11 16.45 -34.14
C PRO A 229 17.40 17.28 -33.83
N PRO A 230 18.59 16.72 -34.09
CA PRO A 230 19.83 17.46 -33.94
C PRO A 230 19.88 18.63 -34.92
N GLY A 231 20.51 19.74 -34.50
CA GLY A 231 20.66 20.95 -35.31
C GLY A 231 19.68 22.08 -34.94
N ARG A 232 19.44 23.02 -35.84
CA ARG A 232 18.57 24.19 -35.58
C ARG A 232 17.10 23.74 -35.55
N SER A 233 16.58 23.55 -34.37
CA SER A 233 15.17 23.18 -34.20
C SER A 233 14.24 24.34 -34.60
N LYS A 234 13.09 24.01 -35.24
CA LYS A 234 11.99 24.95 -35.49
C LYS A 234 11.13 25.19 -34.26
N LEU A 235 11.34 24.40 -33.19
CA LEU A 235 10.59 24.49 -31.95
C LEU A 235 10.99 25.73 -31.16
N SER A 236 10.02 26.38 -30.53
CA SER A 236 10.25 27.46 -29.57
C SER A 236 11.00 26.93 -28.32
N LYS A 237 11.64 27.85 -27.60
CA LYS A 237 12.30 27.49 -26.31
C LYS A 237 11.36 26.82 -25.32
N GLY A 238 10.08 27.23 -25.30
CA GLY A 238 9.06 26.64 -24.43
C GLY A 238 8.68 25.20 -24.82
N GLU A 239 8.61 24.91 -26.14
CA GLU A 239 8.35 23.55 -26.64
C GLU A 239 9.53 22.62 -26.36
N ILE A 240 10.76 23.10 -26.54
CA ILE A 240 11.97 22.36 -26.20
C ILE A 240 11.98 22.04 -24.70
N PHE A 241 11.67 23.04 -23.87
CA PHE A 241 11.63 22.86 -22.41
C PHE A 241 10.59 21.81 -22.01
N ARG A 242 9.35 21.89 -22.53
CA ARG A 242 8.31 20.88 -22.26
C ARG A 242 8.72 19.48 -22.72
N ASN A 243 9.21 19.34 -23.95
CA ASN A 243 9.67 18.06 -24.48
C ASN A 243 10.76 17.42 -23.60
N GLN A 244 11.77 18.20 -23.20
CA GLN A 244 12.82 17.72 -22.30
C GLN A 244 12.26 17.25 -20.95
N ARG A 245 11.33 18.03 -20.36
CA ARG A 245 10.70 17.68 -19.09
C ARG A 245 9.90 16.36 -19.20
N GLU A 246 9.08 16.21 -20.21
CA GLU A 246 8.27 15.01 -20.46
C GLU A 246 9.16 13.78 -20.68
N ARG A 247 10.25 13.91 -21.41
CA ARG A 247 11.24 12.83 -21.60
C ARG A 247 11.90 12.41 -20.29
N ILE A 248 12.27 13.37 -19.43
CA ILE A 248 12.84 13.08 -18.11
C ILE A 248 11.79 12.37 -17.23
N VAL A 249 10.52 12.84 -17.22
CA VAL A 249 9.43 12.22 -16.47
C VAL A 249 9.23 10.77 -16.92
N TYR A 250 9.10 10.52 -18.23
CA TYR A 250 8.93 9.16 -18.75
C TYR A 250 10.15 8.27 -18.46
N ALA A 251 11.36 8.78 -18.64
CA ALA A 251 12.58 8.05 -18.33
C ALA A 251 12.68 7.70 -16.84
N THR A 252 12.28 8.63 -15.95
CA THR A 252 12.23 8.39 -14.51
C THR A 252 11.28 7.24 -14.18
N ALA A 253 10.08 7.21 -14.79
CA ALA A 253 9.14 6.11 -14.61
C ALA A 253 9.74 4.77 -15.07
N LYS A 254 10.31 4.72 -16.27
CA LYS A 254 10.92 3.49 -16.82
C LYS A 254 12.09 2.98 -15.98
N VAL A 255 12.98 3.88 -15.55
CA VAL A 255 14.15 3.49 -14.75
C VAL A 255 13.72 3.01 -13.36
N ALA A 256 12.76 3.70 -12.73
CA ALA A 256 12.20 3.28 -11.44
C ALA A 256 11.52 1.92 -11.55
N ALA A 257 10.69 1.68 -12.56
CA ALA A 257 10.04 0.39 -12.76
C ALA A 257 11.01 -0.77 -13.06
N ALA A 258 12.14 -0.49 -13.74
CA ALA A 258 13.10 -1.52 -14.12
C ALA A 258 14.10 -1.88 -13.01
N LYS A 259 14.53 -0.90 -12.21
CA LYS A 259 15.61 -1.06 -11.20
C LYS A 259 15.12 -0.88 -9.76
N GLY A 260 13.92 -0.34 -9.55
CA GLY A 260 13.45 0.21 -8.29
C GLY A 260 13.90 1.66 -8.08
N TYR A 261 13.02 2.49 -7.52
CA TYR A 261 13.32 3.90 -7.24
C TYR A 261 14.56 4.06 -6.36
N THR A 262 14.74 3.22 -5.36
CA THR A 262 15.85 3.33 -4.39
C THR A 262 17.21 3.24 -5.07
N VAL A 263 17.36 2.32 -6.02
CA VAL A 263 18.63 2.02 -6.73
C VAL A 263 18.84 2.96 -7.92
N ALA A 264 17.76 3.45 -8.54
CA ALA A 264 17.80 4.35 -9.69
C ALA A 264 18.63 5.61 -9.40
N THR A 265 19.49 6.01 -10.35
CA THR A 265 20.33 7.21 -10.25
C THR A 265 19.92 8.27 -11.27
N ILE A 266 20.33 9.53 -11.04
CA ILE A 266 20.12 10.61 -12.02
C ILE A 266 20.88 10.29 -13.32
N ALA A 267 22.01 9.61 -13.27
CA ALA A 267 22.74 9.17 -14.46
C ALA A 267 21.93 8.18 -15.30
N ASP A 268 21.26 7.21 -14.66
CA ASP A 268 20.36 6.28 -15.36
C ASP A 268 19.21 7.02 -16.03
N ILE A 269 18.60 7.99 -15.32
CA ILE A 269 17.46 8.77 -15.82
C ILE A 269 17.89 9.62 -17.02
N THR A 270 19.01 10.34 -16.92
CA THR A 270 19.50 11.21 -18.01
C THR A 270 19.90 10.41 -19.24
N ALA A 271 20.53 9.26 -19.06
CA ALA A 271 20.84 8.34 -20.14
C ALA A 271 19.56 7.85 -20.85
N ALA A 272 18.56 7.39 -20.08
CA ALA A 272 17.29 6.91 -20.63
C ALA A 272 16.47 8.04 -21.30
N ALA A 273 16.54 9.27 -20.77
CA ALA A 273 15.91 10.45 -21.35
C ALA A 273 16.68 11.00 -22.58
N ASN A 274 17.91 10.55 -22.81
CA ASN A 274 18.84 11.11 -23.79
C ASN A 274 18.97 12.63 -23.63
N VAL A 275 19.29 13.08 -22.43
CA VAL A 275 19.59 14.46 -22.07
C VAL A 275 20.85 14.52 -21.22
N ASP A 276 21.55 15.65 -21.22
CA ASP A 276 22.67 15.83 -20.31
C ASP A 276 22.22 16.17 -18.88
N ARG A 277 23.14 16.03 -17.93
CA ARG A 277 22.88 16.26 -16.50
C ARG A 277 22.48 17.72 -16.21
N GLY A 278 23.00 18.68 -16.95
CA GLY A 278 22.63 20.09 -16.82
C GLY A 278 21.18 20.34 -17.24
N VAL A 279 20.69 19.62 -18.27
CA VAL A 279 19.28 19.66 -18.66
C VAL A 279 18.40 19.11 -17.54
N PHE A 280 18.77 17.97 -16.93
CA PHE A 280 18.01 17.42 -15.79
C PHE A 280 17.83 18.47 -14.68
N TYR A 281 18.92 19.11 -14.24
CA TYR A 281 18.87 20.08 -13.14
C TYR A 281 18.18 21.40 -13.48
N ARG A 282 17.90 21.68 -14.75
CA ARG A 282 17.02 22.79 -15.15
C ARG A 282 15.55 22.51 -14.88
N HIS A 283 15.16 21.22 -14.80
CA HIS A 283 13.77 20.79 -14.61
C HIS A 283 13.47 20.30 -13.20
N PHE A 284 14.43 19.66 -12.55
CA PHE A 284 14.27 19.02 -11.25
C PHE A 284 15.51 19.20 -10.38
N SER A 285 15.34 19.56 -9.11
CA SER A 285 16.47 19.74 -8.19
C SER A 285 17.15 18.41 -7.84
N ASP A 286 16.39 17.32 -7.85
CA ASP A 286 16.85 15.99 -7.45
C ASP A 286 15.97 14.89 -8.05
N LYS A 287 16.35 13.64 -7.78
CA LYS A 287 15.62 12.43 -8.19
C LYS A 287 14.21 12.38 -7.60
N GLN A 288 14.03 12.85 -6.37
CA GLN A 288 12.74 12.81 -5.68
C GLN A 288 11.71 13.70 -6.35
N GLN A 289 12.10 14.94 -6.72
CA GLN A 289 11.21 15.84 -7.47
C GLN A 289 10.81 15.28 -8.84
N ALA A 290 11.76 14.67 -9.56
CA ALA A 290 11.44 14.02 -10.82
C ALA A 290 10.44 12.87 -10.64
N PHE A 291 10.61 12.04 -9.61
CA PHE A 291 9.71 10.94 -9.32
C PHE A 291 8.32 11.44 -8.86
N LEU A 292 8.25 12.48 -8.03
CA LEU A 292 6.96 13.06 -7.63
C LEU A 292 6.17 13.57 -8.83
N ALA A 293 6.83 14.16 -9.83
CA ALA A 293 6.17 14.57 -11.07
C ALA A 293 5.65 13.36 -11.87
N VAL A 294 6.35 12.22 -11.85
CA VAL A 294 5.85 10.96 -12.44
C VAL A 294 4.62 10.47 -11.70
N HIS A 295 4.71 10.37 -10.37
CA HIS A 295 3.60 9.89 -9.54
C HIS A 295 2.36 10.75 -9.70
N GLU A 296 2.50 12.08 -9.66
CA GLU A 296 1.42 13.02 -9.88
C GLU A 296 0.73 12.79 -11.24
N LEU A 297 1.51 12.62 -12.30
CA LEU A 297 0.98 12.32 -13.63
C LEU A 297 0.23 10.98 -13.65
N CYS A 298 0.76 9.93 -13.00
CA CYS A 298 0.10 8.63 -12.90
C CYS A 298 -1.25 8.74 -12.18
N ILE A 299 -1.29 9.43 -11.04
CA ILE A 299 -2.54 9.62 -10.28
C ILE A 299 -3.54 10.46 -11.06
N GLN A 300 -3.09 11.53 -11.75
CA GLN A 300 -3.96 12.34 -12.60
C GLN A 300 -4.61 11.51 -13.72
N GLN A 301 -3.88 10.59 -14.34
CA GLN A 301 -4.42 9.70 -15.36
C GLN A 301 -5.49 8.76 -14.79
N ILE A 302 -5.19 8.10 -13.67
CA ILE A 302 -6.14 7.19 -13.00
C ILE A 302 -7.38 7.97 -12.55
N MET A 303 -7.20 9.13 -11.92
CA MET A 303 -8.30 9.98 -11.48
C MET A 303 -9.17 10.46 -12.65
N ALA A 304 -8.56 10.88 -13.76
CA ALA A 304 -9.27 11.40 -14.91
C ALA A 304 -10.18 10.34 -15.55
N VAL A 305 -9.68 9.12 -15.76
CA VAL A 305 -10.49 8.03 -16.32
C VAL A 305 -11.59 7.59 -15.35
N THR A 306 -11.27 7.49 -14.07
CA THR A 306 -12.22 7.10 -13.01
C THR A 306 -13.34 8.13 -12.87
N ALA A 307 -13.02 9.43 -12.84
CA ALA A 307 -14.01 10.50 -12.73
C ALA A 307 -14.89 10.60 -13.98
N SER A 308 -14.30 10.50 -15.18
CA SER A 308 -15.06 10.49 -16.44
C SER A 308 -16.12 9.39 -16.44
N ALA A 309 -15.73 8.18 -16.03
CA ALA A 309 -16.64 7.06 -15.93
C ALA A 309 -17.68 7.23 -14.81
N PHE A 310 -17.28 7.71 -13.64
CA PHE A 310 -18.19 7.97 -12.52
C PHE A 310 -19.34 8.90 -12.92
N PHE A 311 -19.04 10.00 -13.57
CA PHE A 311 -20.07 10.99 -13.94
C PHE A 311 -20.87 10.61 -15.21
N SER A 312 -20.60 9.47 -15.85
CA SER A 312 -21.36 9.01 -17.01
C SER A 312 -22.66 8.30 -16.65
N ALA A 313 -22.82 7.81 -15.43
CA ALA A 313 -23.99 7.07 -14.95
C ALA A 313 -24.91 7.91 -14.06
N SER A 314 -26.13 7.42 -13.81
CA SER A 314 -27.20 8.20 -13.16
C SER A 314 -27.27 7.99 -11.65
N THR A 315 -27.08 6.75 -11.18
CA THR A 315 -27.19 6.38 -9.76
C THR A 315 -25.81 6.10 -9.16
N TRP A 316 -25.63 6.34 -7.89
CA TRP A 316 -24.34 6.10 -7.23
C TRP A 316 -23.83 4.65 -7.37
N PRO A 317 -24.64 3.58 -7.26
CA PRO A 317 -24.16 2.24 -7.49
C PRO A 317 -23.65 2.02 -8.93
N GLU A 318 -24.34 2.58 -9.92
CA GLU A 318 -23.89 2.52 -11.32
C GLU A 318 -22.65 3.36 -11.57
N ARG A 319 -22.57 4.55 -10.99
CA ARG A 319 -21.36 5.40 -10.99
C ARG A 319 -20.16 4.67 -10.41
N SER A 320 -20.35 3.98 -9.29
CA SER A 320 -19.30 3.18 -8.65
C SER A 320 -18.83 2.01 -9.51
N TRP A 321 -19.77 1.37 -10.24
CA TRP A 321 -19.45 0.32 -11.17
C TRP A 321 -18.61 0.85 -12.35
N GLU A 322 -19.11 1.89 -13.05
CA GLU A 322 -18.39 2.45 -14.20
C GLU A 322 -17.01 2.98 -13.82
N ALA A 323 -16.89 3.68 -12.69
CA ALA A 323 -15.64 4.19 -12.19
C ALA A 323 -14.64 3.07 -11.89
N MET A 324 -15.07 2.02 -11.19
CA MET A 324 -14.21 0.89 -10.84
C MET A 324 -13.80 0.10 -12.07
N HIS A 325 -14.74 -0.13 -13.01
CA HIS A 325 -14.47 -0.82 -14.27
C HIS A 325 -13.42 -0.05 -15.10
N ALA A 326 -13.63 1.24 -15.32
CA ALA A 326 -12.68 2.07 -16.06
C ALA A 326 -11.31 2.14 -15.38
N CYS A 327 -11.28 2.25 -14.05
CA CYS A 327 -10.06 2.28 -13.26
C CYS A 327 -9.26 0.97 -13.40
N THR A 328 -9.92 -0.18 -13.27
CA THR A 328 -9.26 -1.49 -13.34
C THR A 328 -8.81 -1.84 -14.76
N GLU A 329 -9.62 -1.51 -15.77
CA GLU A 329 -9.25 -1.64 -17.19
C GLU A 329 -8.05 -0.76 -17.53
N PHE A 330 -8.07 0.51 -17.13
CA PHE A 330 -6.94 1.41 -17.33
C PHE A 330 -5.66 0.85 -16.71
N GLN A 331 -5.71 0.38 -15.48
CA GLN A 331 -4.57 -0.19 -14.79
C GLN A 331 -4.07 -1.49 -15.45
N ALA A 332 -4.96 -2.31 -15.99
CA ALA A 332 -4.60 -3.52 -16.72
C ALA A 332 -3.81 -3.21 -18.01
N HIS A 333 -4.17 -2.14 -18.72
CA HIS A 333 -3.53 -1.73 -19.97
C HIS A 333 -2.29 -0.86 -19.79
N HIS A 334 -2.16 -0.17 -18.63
CA HIS A 334 -1.08 0.76 -18.34
C HIS A 334 -0.17 0.27 -17.21
N SER A 335 0.47 -0.89 -17.38
CA SER A 335 1.27 -1.56 -16.35
C SER A 335 2.38 -0.68 -15.74
N LEU A 336 2.99 0.22 -16.52
CA LEU A 336 3.99 1.17 -16.02
C LEU A 336 3.38 2.15 -15.01
N VAL A 337 2.21 2.72 -15.34
CA VAL A 337 1.47 3.63 -14.44
C VAL A 337 1.09 2.91 -13.16
N THR A 338 0.54 1.71 -13.30
CA THR A 338 0.13 0.85 -12.17
C THR A 338 1.30 0.53 -11.26
N HIS A 339 2.44 0.13 -11.81
CA HIS A 339 3.64 -0.17 -11.04
C HIS A 339 4.16 1.05 -10.26
N ILE A 340 4.24 2.20 -10.90
CA ILE A 340 4.67 3.45 -10.24
C ILE A 340 3.70 3.85 -9.13
N ALA A 341 2.39 3.85 -9.41
CA ALA A 341 1.38 4.30 -8.45
C ALA A 341 1.25 3.38 -7.23
N LEU A 342 1.41 2.07 -7.40
CA LEU A 342 1.14 1.08 -6.35
C LEU A 342 2.41 0.55 -5.65
N ILE A 343 3.53 0.44 -6.36
CA ILE A 343 4.75 -0.19 -5.82
C ILE A 343 5.82 0.86 -5.49
N GLU A 344 6.31 1.60 -6.49
CA GLU A 344 7.47 2.46 -6.32
C GLU A 344 7.19 3.72 -5.50
N SER A 345 5.94 4.15 -5.43
CA SER A 345 5.52 5.35 -4.70
C SER A 345 5.85 5.31 -3.20
N HIS A 346 5.97 4.13 -2.61
CA HIS A 346 6.34 3.99 -1.20
C HIS A 346 7.83 4.18 -0.92
N ALA A 347 8.68 4.13 -1.94
CA ALA A 347 10.14 4.19 -1.79
C ALA A 347 10.72 5.62 -1.77
N VAL A 348 9.90 6.67 -1.94
CA VAL A 348 10.36 8.05 -2.13
C VAL A 348 10.87 8.77 -0.90
N GLY A 349 10.64 8.23 0.30
CA GLY A 349 11.06 8.83 1.56
C GLY A 349 10.03 9.76 2.20
N ALA A 350 10.25 10.03 3.50
CA ALA A 350 9.26 10.65 4.39
C ALA A 350 8.74 12.03 3.94
N SER A 351 9.60 12.86 3.34
CA SER A 351 9.20 14.21 2.90
C SER A 351 8.23 14.25 1.72
N ALA A 352 8.20 13.19 0.92
CA ALA A 352 7.36 13.09 -0.26
C ALA A 352 6.10 12.25 -0.04
N ILE A 353 6.14 11.34 0.94
CA ILE A 353 5.07 10.36 1.17
C ILE A 353 3.73 11.04 1.53
N GLN A 354 3.75 12.17 2.25
CA GLN A 354 2.53 12.90 2.59
C GLN A 354 1.78 13.37 1.33
N ARG A 355 2.48 13.90 0.33
CA ARG A 355 1.85 14.32 -0.94
C ARG A 355 1.25 13.12 -1.69
N ILE A 356 1.86 11.97 -1.57
CA ILE A 356 1.37 10.71 -2.14
C ILE A 356 0.09 10.26 -1.43
N ASP A 357 0.07 10.29 -0.10
CA ASP A 357 -1.12 9.96 0.69
C ASP A 357 -2.28 10.92 0.39
N ASP A 358 -2.01 12.22 0.34
CA ASP A 358 -3.03 13.23 0.02
C ASP A 358 -3.65 12.98 -1.36
N SER A 359 -2.83 12.66 -2.36
CA SER A 359 -3.31 12.37 -3.72
C SER A 359 -4.16 11.10 -3.80
N ARG A 360 -3.88 10.11 -2.95
CA ARG A 360 -4.64 8.87 -2.85
C ARG A 360 -5.95 9.08 -2.09
N THR A 361 -5.93 9.82 -0.99
CA THR A 361 -7.12 10.15 -0.20
C THR A 361 -8.16 10.93 -1.03
N ALA A 362 -7.74 11.65 -2.08
CA ALA A 362 -8.66 12.32 -2.99
C ALA A 362 -9.70 11.38 -3.64
N PHE A 363 -9.39 10.08 -3.78
CA PHE A 363 -10.35 9.10 -4.32
C PHE A 363 -11.54 8.84 -3.37
N THR A 364 -11.49 9.25 -2.12
CA THR A 364 -12.64 9.13 -1.19
C THR A 364 -13.84 9.95 -1.63
N ILE A 365 -13.66 10.92 -2.54
CA ILE A 365 -14.75 11.72 -3.11
C ILE A 365 -15.84 10.83 -3.75
N PHE A 366 -15.48 9.68 -4.32
CA PHE A 366 -16.40 8.75 -4.97
C PHE A 366 -17.31 8.00 -3.99
N PHE A 367 -17.02 8.05 -2.68
CA PHE A 367 -17.86 7.44 -1.64
C PHE A 367 -18.90 8.38 -1.05
N GLN A 368 -18.72 9.70 -1.18
CA GLN A 368 -19.53 10.69 -0.47
C GLN A 368 -21.02 10.60 -0.82
N GLU A 369 -21.36 10.35 -2.07
CA GLU A 369 -22.75 10.20 -2.52
C GLU A 369 -23.41 8.94 -1.92
N GLY A 370 -22.63 7.92 -1.57
CA GLY A 370 -23.10 6.73 -0.88
C GLY A 370 -23.77 7.03 0.47
N ASN A 371 -23.45 8.14 1.11
CA ASN A 371 -24.06 8.56 2.37
C ASN A 371 -25.59 8.77 2.28
N HIS A 372 -26.15 9.00 1.10
CA HIS A 372 -27.59 9.06 0.90
C HIS A 372 -28.29 7.70 1.05
N TYR A 373 -27.56 6.61 1.10
CA TYR A 373 -28.07 5.25 1.27
C TYR A 373 -27.93 4.72 2.70
N ARG A 374 -27.48 5.56 3.64
CA ARG A 374 -27.30 5.21 5.07
C ARG A 374 -28.01 6.22 5.97
N ASP A 375 -28.51 5.72 7.11
CA ASP A 375 -29.06 6.59 8.16
C ASP A 375 -27.96 7.44 8.82
N ARG A 376 -26.77 6.87 8.98
CA ARG A 376 -25.59 7.57 9.50
C ARG A 376 -24.53 7.68 8.39
N PRO A 377 -24.04 8.89 8.10
CA PRO A 377 -22.93 9.06 7.15
C PRO A 377 -21.69 8.22 7.53
N ALA A 378 -21.01 7.71 6.52
CA ALA A 378 -19.73 7.04 6.73
C ALA A 378 -18.70 8.00 7.30
N SER A 379 -17.93 7.54 8.30
CA SER A 379 -16.83 8.33 8.83
C SER A 379 -15.71 8.45 7.80
N ARG A 380 -14.80 9.39 8.03
CA ARG A 380 -13.58 9.50 7.22
C ARG A 380 -12.76 8.20 7.29
N THR A 381 -12.66 7.62 8.47
CA THR A 381 -11.95 6.35 8.72
C THR A 381 -12.56 5.21 7.90
N GLU A 382 -13.88 5.06 7.88
CA GLU A 382 -14.58 4.04 7.08
C GLU A 382 -14.30 4.20 5.58
N MET A 383 -14.33 5.44 5.06
CA MET A 383 -14.04 5.72 3.64
C MET A 383 -12.57 5.46 3.29
N GLU A 384 -11.63 5.89 4.13
CA GLU A 384 -10.20 5.66 3.93
C GLU A 384 -9.84 4.17 4.06
N ALA A 385 -10.47 3.43 4.98
CA ALA A 385 -10.31 1.98 5.11
C ALA A 385 -10.83 1.24 3.86
N THR A 386 -12.00 1.62 3.35
CA THR A 386 -12.55 1.07 2.09
C THR A 386 -11.59 1.31 0.92
N LEU A 387 -11.08 2.53 0.80
CA LEU A 387 -10.09 2.86 -0.22
C LEU A 387 -8.81 2.05 -0.04
N GLY A 388 -8.32 1.91 1.19
CA GLY A 388 -7.16 1.09 1.53
C GLY A 388 -7.33 -0.39 1.15
N ALA A 389 -8.53 -0.94 1.35
CA ALA A 389 -8.87 -2.30 0.93
C ALA A 389 -8.80 -2.48 -0.59
N ILE A 390 -9.33 -1.53 -1.35
CA ILE A 390 -9.26 -1.52 -2.82
C ILE A 390 -7.80 -1.43 -3.28
N PHE A 391 -7.02 -0.54 -2.68
CA PHE A 391 -5.59 -0.42 -2.99
C PHE A 391 -4.80 -1.69 -2.64
N GLU A 392 -5.12 -2.39 -1.57
CA GLU A 392 -4.47 -3.65 -1.21
C GLU A 392 -4.69 -4.72 -2.27
N ILE A 393 -5.92 -4.84 -2.81
CA ILE A 393 -6.18 -5.75 -3.93
C ILE A 393 -5.29 -5.39 -5.12
N PHE A 394 -5.27 -4.13 -5.52
CA PHE A 394 -4.50 -3.67 -6.68
C PHE A 394 -2.99 -3.81 -6.47
N TYR A 395 -2.51 -3.49 -5.26
CA TYR A 395 -1.13 -3.69 -4.86
C TYR A 395 -0.72 -5.16 -5.01
N ARG A 396 -1.50 -6.10 -4.47
CA ARG A 396 -1.21 -7.55 -4.56
C ARG A 396 -1.13 -8.01 -6.01
N GLN A 397 -2.05 -7.57 -6.88
CA GLN A 397 -1.99 -7.90 -8.31
C GLN A 397 -0.75 -7.32 -8.99
N ALA A 398 -0.43 -6.06 -8.74
CA ALA A 398 0.75 -5.41 -9.30
C ALA A 398 2.05 -6.06 -8.80
N ARG A 399 2.10 -6.41 -7.52
CA ARG A 399 3.24 -7.03 -6.83
C ARG A 399 3.59 -8.41 -7.41
N HIS A 400 2.58 -9.21 -7.73
CA HIS A 400 2.75 -10.55 -8.31
C HIS A 400 2.82 -10.56 -9.84
N GLY A 401 3.00 -9.40 -10.48
CA GLY A 401 3.11 -9.30 -11.94
C GLY A 401 1.79 -9.56 -12.69
N ALA A 402 0.66 -9.56 -11.98
CA ALA A 402 -0.66 -9.84 -12.52
C ALA A 402 -1.45 -8.57 -12.90
N SER A 403 -0.79 -7.43 -13.09
CA SER A 403 -1.45 -6.15 -13.44
C SER A 403 -2.40 -6.28 -14.63
N LYS A 404 -2.08 -7.09 -15.64
CA LYS A 404 -2.96 -7.35 -16.80
C LYS A 404 -4.29 -8.00 -16.42
N GLN A 405 -4.40 -8.62 -15.25
CA GLN A 405 -5.63 -9.23 -14.76
C GLN A 405 -6.46 -8.27 -13.90
N MET A 406 -6.01 -7.02 -13.72
CA MET A 406 -6.64 -6.05 -12.82
C MET A 406 -8.13 -5.85 -13.11
N ALA A 407 -8.53 -5.82 -14.38
CA ALA A 407 -9.93 -5.69 -14.80
C ALA A 407 -10.85 -6.79 -14.23
N ARG A 408 -10.33 -7.97 -13.92
CA ARG A 408 -11.09 -9.07 -13.31
C ARG A 408 -11.43 -8.83 -11.84
N PHE A 409 -10.86 -7.80 -11.23
CA PHE A 409 -11.14 -7.40 -9.84
C PHE A 409 -12.16 -6.26 -9.73
N THR A 410 -12.79 -5.84 -10.84
CA THR A 410 -13.83 -4.81 -10.85
C THR A 410 -14.94 -5.13 -9.82
N SER A 411 -15.51 -6.34 -9.89
CA SER A 411 -16.59 -6.76 -8.97
C SER A 411 -16.17 -6.71 -7.50
N HIS A 412 -14.93 -7.06 -7.19
CA HIS A 412 -14.39 -7.00 -5.82
C HIS A 412 -14.27 -5.55 -5.33
N GLY A 413 -13.74 -4.65 -6.17
CA GLY A 413 -13.65 -3.23 -5.84
C GLY A 413 -15.04 -2.58 -5.66
N VAL A 414 -16.00 -2.93 -6.53
CA VAL A 414 -17.39 -2.46 -6.41
C VAL A 414 -18.05 -3.00 -5.14
N TYR A 415 -17.85 -4.27 -4.80
CA TYR A 415 -18.36 -4.83 -3.55
C TYR A 415 -17.83 -4.08 -2.33
N LEU A 416 -16.53 -3.79 -2.29
CA LEU A 416 -15.93 -2.99 -1.22
C LEU A 416 -16.54 -1.59 -1.13
N MET A 417 -16.84 -0.97 -2.27
CA MET A 417 -17.49 0.35 -2.29
C MET A 417 -18.94 0.29 -1.80
N LEU A 418 -19.72 -0.68 -2.26
CA LEU A 418 -21.18 -0.66 -2.07
C LEU A 418 -21.62 -1.32 -0.77
N ALA A 419 -20.97 -2.39 -0.31
CA ALA A 419 -21.44 -3.17 0.84
C ALA A 419 -21.54 -2.36 2.13
N PRO A 420 -20.63 -1.43 2.48
CA PRO A 420 -20.76 -0.58 3.66
C PRO A 420 -21.97 0.36 3.64
N PHE A 421 -22.52 0.63 2.47
CA PHE A 421 -23.61 1.59 2.29
C PHE A 421 -24.98 0.93 2.02
N LEU A 422 -24.97 -0.18 1.26
CA LEU A 422 -26.19 -0.87 0.84
C LEU A 422 -26.43 -2.20 1.59
N GLY A 423 -25.44 -2.66 2.33
CA GLY A 423 -25.36 -4.00 2.88
C GLY A 423 -24.87 -5.04 1.84
N PRO A 424 -24.26 -6.15 2.31
CA PRO A 424 -23.65 -7.18 1.46
C PRO A 424 -24.61 -7.81 0.45
N ALA A 425 -25.87 -8.06 0.86
CA ALA A 425 -26.86 -8.71 0.00
C ALA A 425 -27.27 -7.81 -1.19
N ALA A 426 -27.49 -6.53 -0.97
CA ALA A 426 -27.86 -5.57 -2.01
C ALA A 426 -26.67 -5.31 -2.95
N ALA A 427 -25.46 -5.18 -2.42
CA ALA A 427 -24.24 -5.04 -3.21
C ALA A 427 -24.03 -6.24 -4.15
N ASN A 428 -24.17 -7.48 -3.63
CA ASN A 428 -24.05 -8.69 -4.42
C ASN A 428 -25.14 -8.79 -5.52
N LYS A 429 -26.39 -8.48 -5.17
CA LYS A 429 -27.50 -8.45 -6.14
C LYS A 429 -27.22 -7.46 -7.30
N PHE A 430 -26.70 -6.29 -6.97
CA PHE A 430 -26.33 -5.29 -7.97
C PHE A 430 -25.21 -5.80 -8.91
N ILE A 431 -24.14 -6.39 -8.35
CA ILE A 431 -23.01 -6.91 -9.10
C ILE A 431 -23.44 -8.08 -10.00
N ASP A 432 -24.30 -8.97 -9.52
CA ASP A 432 -24.79 -10.13 -10.29
C ASP A 432 -25.63 -9.74 -11.50
N ALA A 433 -26.27 -8.57 -11.47
CA ALA A 433 -27.03 -8.04 -12.58
C ALA A 433 -26.16 -7.42 -13.70
N LYS A 434 -24.85 -7.28 -13.48
CA LYS A 434 -23.95 -6.63 -14.46
C LYS A 434 -23.56 -7.60 -15.60
N PRO A 435 -23.36 -7.06 -16.82
CA PRO A 435 -23.01 -7.88 -17.98
C PRO A 435 -21.66 -8.57 -17.79
N ARG A 436 -21.56 -9.79 -18.27
CA ARG A 436 -20.35 -10.63 -18.25
C ARG A 436 -20.10 -11.14 -19.67
N VAL A 437 -18.84 -11.18 -20.08
CA VAL A 437 -18.49 -11.83 -21.36
C VAL A 437 -18.59 -13.34 -21.14
N ALA A 438 -19.33 -14.04 -21.99
CA ALA A 438 -19.38 -15.48 -21.96
C ALA A 438 -17.97 -16.05 -22.14
N PRO A 439 -17.59 -17.12 -21.41
CA PRO A 439 -16.33 -17.78 -21.65
C PRO A 439 -16.26 -18.20 -23.11
N GLN A 440 -15.22 -17.76 -23.82
CA GLN A 440 -14.96 -18.27 -25.17
C GLN A 440 -14.75 -19.77 -25.04
N GLN A 441 -15.64 -20.55 -25.60
CA GLN A 441 -15.46 -22.01 -25.77
C GLN A 441 -14.25 -22.18 -26.70
N GLY A 442 -13.08 -22.47 -26.11
CA GLY A 442 -11.86 -22.83 -26.82
C GLY A 442 -11.83 -24.28 -27.20
#